data_ed82edf53f2352b391e74a63efdbe11d
#
_entry.id   ed82edf53f2352b391e74a63efdbe11d
#
_cell.length_a   1.000
_cell.length_b   1.000
_cell.length_c   1.000
_cell.angle_alpha   90.00
_cell.angle_beta   90.00
_cell.angle_gamma   90.00
#
_symmetry.space_group_name_H-M   'P 1'
#
loop_
_entity.id
_entity.type
_entity.pdbx_description
1 polymer ?
#
loop_
_entity_poly.entity_id
_entity_poly.type
_entity_poly.pdbx_seq_one_letter_code
_entity_poly.pdbx_strand_id
1 'polypeptide(L)'
;KKVSISDGLRYRLFYRLGPSTVNIYANDNPVVFNNDLKLYEKATPIDTKFYGKNDVIQSFDNLEPRFSAAYQFNDTQSVKASYNRMVQYLQLISNTSSPTPLDVWTPSDNFIKPQIADQVALGYFKNFNDGMYSLEVETYYKKIKNRIDYIDGAELIANKALEQVILNGQMRAYGLEILLKKNEGKLNGWISYTLSRSEQQTPGRTPLETGINNGQWYNSVYDKLHNLAVTSSYTLNDKWSFGANFALQSGQPVTYPEGQYEYLGITVPSYGLRNENRLPAYHHLDIAATLTPRKKQQS
;
A
#
# COMPACT_ATOMS: atom_id res chain seq x y z
N LYS A 1 36.76 -1.43 -2.71
CA LYS A 1 36.07 -1.33 -4.03
C LYS A 1 35.05 -0.18 -3.96
N LYS A 2 35.10 0.77 -4.92
CA LYS A 2 34.19 1.93 -4.92
C LYS A 2 32.81 1.62 -5.49
N VAL A 3 32.66 0.50 -6.20
CA VAL A 3 31.40 0.09 -6.84
C VAL A 3 30.99 -1.27 -6.32
N SER A 4 29.73 -1.40 -5.95
CA SER A 4 29.07 -2.67 -5.63
C SER A 4 27.83 -2.81 -6.52
N ILE A 5 27.67 -3.96 -7.16
CA ILE A 5 26.50 -4.28 -8.00
C ILE A 5 25.90 -5.57 -7.45
N SER A 6 24.59 -5.61 -7.37
CA SER A 6 23.84 -6.81 -7.02
C SER A 6 22.66 -6.93 -7.99
N ASP A 7 22.52 -8.09 -8.58
CA ASP A 7 21.42 -8.44 -9.46
C ASP A 7 20.78 -9.77 -9.04
N GLY A 8 19.56 -9.98 -9.47
CA GLY A 8 18.83 -11.20 -9.19
C GLY A 8 17.62 -11.32 -10.10
N LEU A 9 17.30 -12.53 -10.46
CA LEU A 9 16.12 -12.87 -11.23
C LEU A 9 15.35 -13.97 -10.52
N ARG A 10 14.08 -13.72 -10.23
CA ARG A 10 13.18 -14.74 -9.72
C ARG A 10 12.14 -15.06 -10.79
N TYR A 11 11.96 -16.32 -11.08
CA TYR A 11 10.82 -16.83 -11.85
C TYR A 11 9.79 -17.39 -10.89
N ARG A 12 8.52 -16.99 -11.03
CA ARG A 12 7.45 -17.42 -10.16
C ARG A 12 6.30 -18.01 -10.97
N LEU A 13 5.87 -19.19 -10.56
CA LEU A 13 4.69 -19.86 -11.06
C LEU A 13 3.61 -19.82 -9.97
N PHE A 14 2.39 -19.52 -10.36
CA PHE A 14 1.22 -19.54 -9.49
C PHE A 14 0.10 -20.33 -10.16
N TYR A 15 -0.50 -21.23 -9.41
CA TYR A 15 -1.66 -22.01 -9.85
C TYR A 15 -2.82 -21.78 -8.88
N ARG A 16 -3.95 -21.32 -9.40
CA ARG A 16 -5.22 -21.36 -8.68
C ARG A 16 -5.80 -22.77 -8.83
N LEU A 17 -5.98 -23.47 -7.72
CA LEU A 17 -6.49 -24.83 -7.71
C LEU A 17 -7.91 -24.87 -7.14
N GLY A 18 -8.69 -25.87 -7.58
CA GLY A 18 -9.96 -26.25 -6.96
C GLY A 18 -9.81 -26.92 -5.60
N PRO A 19 -10.90 -27.22 -4.87
CA PRO A 19 -12.26 -27.27 -5.44
C PRO A 19 -12.91 -25.88 -5.53
N SER A 20 -13.55 -25.57 -6.65
CA SER A 20 -14.32 -24.33 -6.85
C SER A 20 -15.25 -24.45 -8.05
N THR A 21 -16.36 -23.73 -8.00
CA THR A 21 -17.24 -23.53 -9.17
C THR A 21 -16.95 -22.14 -9.75
N VAL A 22 -16.72 -22.07 -11.04
CA VAL A 22 -16.43 -20.82 -11.78
C VAL A 22 -17.58 -20.55 -12.73
N ASN A 23 -18.09 -19.33 -12.69
CA ASN A 23 -19.12 -18.86 -13.62
C ASN A 23 -18.55 -18.66 -15.01
N ILE A 24 -19.31 -19.02 -16.02
CA ILE A 24 -19.02 -18.78 -17.44
C ILE A 24 -20.02 -17.75 -17.94
N TYR A 25 -19.52 -16.66 -18.51
CA TYR A 25 -20.33 -15.57 -19.04
C TYR A 25 -20.23 -15.53 -20.57
N ALA A 26 -21.28 -14.99 -21.21
CA ALA A 26 -21.24 -14.72 -22.64
C ALA A 26 -20.08 -13.77 -22.97
N ASN A 27 -19.23 -14.15 -23.93
CA ASN A 27 -18.03 -13.43 -24.35
C ASN A 27 -17.05 -13.12 -23.18
N ASP A 28 -17.01 -13.97 -22.16
CA ASP A 28 -16.20 -13.79 -20.93
C ASP A 28 -16.49 -12.45 -20.20
N ASN A 29 -17.69 -11.91 -20.35
CA ASN A 29 -18.08 -10.62 -19.82
C ASN A 29 -19.01 -10.77 -18.61
N PRO A 30 -18.55 -10.51 -17.36
CA PRO A 30 -19.37 -10.68 -16.16
C PRO A 30 -20.42 -9.58 -15.99
N VAL A 31 -20.45 -8.60 -16.89
CA VAL A 31 -21.40 -7.48 -16.88
C VAL A 31 -21.92 -7.19 -18.29
N VAL A 32 -23.12 -6.61 -18.40
CA VAL A 32 -23.75 -6.21 -19.64
C VAL A 32 -24.10 -4.72 -19.55
N PHE A 33 -23.79 -3.95 -20.60
CA PHE A 33 -24.15 -2.54 -20.65
C PHE A 33 -25.64 -2.37 -21.01
N ASN A 34 -26.38 -1.72 -20.11
CA ASN A 34 -27.78 -1.36 -20.33
C ASN A 34 -27.83 0.01 -21.03
N ASN A 35 -28.31 0.03 -22.29
CA ASN A 35 -28.34 1.25 -23.09
C ASN A 35 -29.38 2.27 -22.59
N ASP A 36 -30.43 1.81 -21.93
CA ASP A 36 -31.51 2.69 -21.45
C ASP A 36 -31.09 3.39 -20.16
N LEU A 37 -30.51 2.65 -19.24
CA LEU A 37 -30.01 3.15 -17.95
C LEU A 37 -28.59 3.78 -18.02
N LYS A 38 -27.86 3.57 -19.14
CA LYS A 38 -26.48 4.03 -19.34
C LYS A 38 -25.50 3.55 -18.26
N LEU A 39 -25.73 2.34 -17.75
CA LEU A 39 -24.90 1.72 -16.72
C LEU A 39 -24.68 0.23 -17.01
N TYR A 40 -23.68 -0.36 -16.33
CA TYR A 40 -23.44 -1.80 -16.38
C TYR A 40 -24.28 -2.53 -15.33
N GLU A 41 -24.94 -3.58 -15.78
CA GLU A 41 -25.68 -4.53 -14.94
C GLU A 41 -24.94 -5.85 -14.84
N LYS A 42 -25.21 -6.62 -13.78
CA LYS A 42 -24.66 -7.95 -13.58
C LYS A 42 -25.14 -8.89 -14.67
N ALA A 43 -24.23 -9.54 -15.39
CA ALA A 43 -24.60 -10.55 -16.38
C ALA A 43 -25.07 -11.85 -15.69
N THR A 44 -26.05 -12.51 -16.27
CA THR A 44 -26.40 -13.87 -15.85
C THR A 44 -25.39 -14.85 -16.42
N PRO A 45 -24.76 -15.71 -15.61
CA PRO A 45 -23.88 -16.77 -16.12
C PRO A 45 -24.66 -17.67 -17.10
N ILE A 46 -24.04 -17.98 -18.23
CA ILE A 46 -24.61 -18.90 -19.23
C ILE A 46 -24.37 -20.36 -18.84
N ASP A 47 -23.32 -20.62 -18.05
CA ASP A 47 -22.97 -21.93 -17.51
C ASP A 47 -22.07 -21.79 -16.28
N THR A 48 -21.80 -22.90 -15.61
CA THR A 48 -20.84 -23.00 -14.49
C THR A 48 -19.95 -24.22 -14.68
N LYS A 49 -18.65 -24.06 -14.40
CA LYS A 49 -17.69 -25.16 -14.44
C LYS A 49 -17.22 -25.49 -13.04
N PHE A 50 -17.46 -26.71 -12.61
CA PHE A 50 -16.88 -27.24 -11.39
C PHE A 50 -15.48 -27.76 -11.64
N TYR A 51 -14.53 -27.35 -10.79
CA TYR A 51 -13.17 -27.86 -10.74
C TYR A 51 -13.02 -28.68 -9.47
N GLY A 52 -12.55 -29.92 -9.59
CA GLY A 52 -12.27 -30.81 -8.46
C GLY A 52 -11.04 -30.39 -7.68
N LYS A 53 -10.75 -31.13 -6.60
CA LYS A 53 -9.56 -30.90 -5.78
C LYS A 53 -8.29 -31.06 -6.67
N ASN A 54 -7.41 -30.06 -6.62
CA ASN A 54 -6.16 -29.97 -7.39
C ASN A 54 -6.32 -29.73 -8.90
N ASP A 55 -7.54 -29.57 -9.43
CA ASP A 55 -7.70 -29.13 -10.80
C ASP A 55 -7.21 -27.69 -10.95
N VAL A 56 -6.47 -27.42 -12.03
CA VAL A 56 -5.97 -26.07 -12.30
C VAL A 56 -7.08 -25.23 -12.90
N ILE A 57 -7.51 -24.20 -12.19
CA ILE A 57 -8.49 -23.20 -12.65
C ILE A 57 -7.81 -22.17 -13.52
N GLN A 58 -6.67 -21.63 -13.06
CA GLN A 58 -5.87 -20.61 -13.75
C GLN A 58 -4.41 -20.70 -13.35
N SER A 59 -3.52 -20.35 -14.26
CA SER A 59 -2.09 -20.27 -14.01
C SER A 59 -1.53 -18.93 -14.46
N PHE A 60 -0.52 -18.45 -13.75
CA PHE A 60 0.25 -17.27 -14.09
C PHE A 60 1.74 -17.56 -13.89
N ASP A 61 2.54 -17.00 -14.79
CA ASP A 61 3.99 -17.01 -14.70
C ASP A 61 4.53 -15.58 -14.81
N ASN A 62 5.54 -15.27 -14.01
CA ASN A 62 6.10 -13.92 -13.98
C ASN A 62 7.58 -13.94 -13.63
N LEU A 63 8.32 -13.03 -14.28
CA LEU A 63 9.70 -12.72 -13.95
C LEU A 63 9.76 -11.52 -13.00
N GLU A 64 10.53 -11.65 -11.92
CA GLU A 64 10.78 -10.61 -10.94
C GLU A 64 12.28 -10.23 -10.93
N PRO A 65 12.74 -9.41 -11.90
CA PRO A 65 14.11 -8.90 -11.88
C PRO A 65 14.34 -7.92 -10.74
N ARG A 66 15.55 -7.95 -10.19
CA ARG A 66 16.05 -7.05 -9.15
C ARG A 66 17.44 -6.61 -9.54
N PHE A 67 17.70 -5.34 -9.40
CA PHE A 67 19.01 -4.76 -9.65
C PHE A 67 19.31 -3.67 -8.62
N SER A 68 20.54 -3.65 -8.12
CA SER A 68 21.02 -2.50 -7.34
C SER A 68 22.48 -2.23 -7.63
N ALA A 69 22.83 -0.95 -7.67
CA ALA A 69 24.20 -0.49 -7.78
C ALA A 69 24.47 0.56 -6.71
N ALA A 70 25.59 0.43 -6.02
CA ALA A 70 26.05 1.40 -5.06
C ALA A 70 27.44 1.92 -5.46
N TYR A 71 27.64 3.22 -5.33
CA TYR A 71 28.93 3.88 -5.54
C TYR A 71 29.36 4.59 -4.27
N GLN A 72 30.53 4.25 -3.77
CA GLN A 72 31.15 4.85 -2.60
C GLN A 72 32.11 5.95 -3.04
N PHE A 73 31.78 7.21 -2.74
CA PHE A 73 32.64 8.35 -3.06
C PHE A 73 33.90 8.33 -2.20
N ASN A 74 33.71 8.07 -0.91
CA ASN A 74 34.76 7.93 0.11
C ASN A 74 34.22 7.06 1.27
N ASP A 75 34.98 6.91 2.35
CA ASP A 75 34.62 6.06 3.48
C ASP A 75 33.37 6.51 4.24
N THR A 76 32.93 7.74 4.02
CA THR A 76 31.78 8.35 4.72
C THR A 76 30.58 8.62 3.84
N GLN A 77 30.70 8.48 2.51
CA GLN A 77 29.64 8.87 1.59
C GLN A 77 29.42 7.84 0.48
N SER A 78 28.15 7.53 0.23
CA SER A 78 27.77 6.65 -0.87
C SER A 78 26.42 7.05 -1.48
N VAL A 79 26.20 6.61 -2.70
CA VAL A 79 24.92 6.66 -3.40
C VAL A 79 24.52 5.25 -3.82
N LYS A 80 23.23 4.93 -3.77
CA LYS A 80 22.68 3.66 -4.20
C LYS A 80 21.46 3.87 -5.08
N ALA A 81 21.42 3.20 -6.21
CA ALA A 81 20.24 3.12 -7.07
C ALA A 81 19.73 1.68 -7.12
N SER A 82 18.42 1.48 -7.18
CA SER A 82 17.83 0.15 -7.26
C SER A 82 16.57 0.13 -8.13
N TYR A 83 16.33 -1.04 -8.73
CA TYR A 83 15.09 -1.40 -9.41
C TYR A 83 14.62 -2.77 -8.92
N ASN A 84 13.31 -2.88 -8.64
CA ASN A 84 12.71 -4.13 -8.21
C ASN A 84 11.35 -4.31 -8.89
N ARG A 85 11.10 -5.51 -9.42
CA ARG A 85 9.76 -5.97 -9.78
C ARG A 85 9.27 -6.99 -8.76
N MET A 86 8.00 -6.86 -8.36
CA MET A 86 7.31 -7.76 -7.44
C MET A 86 5.93 -8.09 -7.98
N VAL A 87 5.47 -9.32 -7.75
CA VAL A 87 4.15 -9.79 -8.20
C VAL A 87 3.38 -10.34 -7.00
N GLN A 88 2.12 -9.96 -6.90
CA GLN A 88 1.21 -10.43 -5.84
C GLN A 88 0.00 -11.14 -6.47
N TYR A 89 -0.26 -12.37 -6.04
CA TYR A 89 -1.32 -13.23 -6.58
C TYR A 89 -2.52 -13.38 -5.62
N LEU A 90 -2.38 -12.98 -4.38
CA LEU A 90 -3.46 -12.94 -3.39
C LEU A 90 -3.81 -11.49 -3.10
N GLN A 91 -5.09 -11.15 -3.16
CA GLN A 91 -5.59 -9.81 -2.94
C GLN A 91 -6.61 -9.82 -1.83
N LEU A 92 -6.52 -8.84 -0.94
CA LEU A 92 -7.53 -8.61 0.08
C LEU A 92 -8.66 -7.78 -0.53
N ILE A 93 -9.85 -8.34 -0.53
CA ILE A 93 -11.08 -7.65 -0.94
C ILE A 93 -11.72 -7.10 0.33
N SER A 94 -11.66 -5.79 0.47
CA SER A 94 -12.18 -5.07 1.63
C SER A 94 -12.70 -3.71 1.19
N ASN A 95 -13.78 -3.25 1.78
CA ASN A 95 -14.33 -1.91 1.62
C ASN A 95 -13.97 -0.99 2.79
N THR A 96 -13.11 -1.43 3.69
CA THR A 96 -12.69 -0.68 4.88
C THR A 96 -11.20 -0.35 4.84
N SER A 97 -10.81 0.72 5.52
CA SER A 97 -9.40 1.12 5.67
C SER A 97 -8.62 0.26 6.68
N SER A 98 -9.33 -0.50 7.51
CA SER A 98 -8.76 -1.42 8.49
C SER A 98 -9.25 -2.83 8.21
N PRO A 99 -8.39 -3.86 8.31
CA PRO A 99 -8.80 -5.24 8.12
C PRO A 99 -9.93 -5.63 9.09
N THR A 100 -10.92 -6.33 8.57
CA THR A 100 -12.05 -6.85 9.33
C THR A 100 -12.13 -8.37 9.18
N PRO A 101 -12.79 -9.09 10.13
CA PRO A 101 -13.01 -10.52 9.98
C PRO A 101 -13.86 -10.91 8.76
N LEU A 102 -14.52 -9.93 8.12
CA LEU A 102 -15.37 -10.13 6.94
C LEU A 102 -14.61 -9.92 5.62
N ASP A 103 -13.35 -9.51 5.68
CA ASP A 103 -12.50 -9.33 4.51
C ASP A 103 -12.19 -10.68 3.86
N VAL A 104 -12.21 -10.71 2.55
CA VAL A 104 -12.01 -11.93 1.76
C VAL A 104 -10.67 -11.88 1.05
N TRP A 105 -9.82 -12.89 1.30
CA TRP A 105 -8.61 -13.12 0.52
C TRP A 105 -8.97 -13.86 -0.77
N THR A 106 -8.73 -13.22 -1.90
CA THR A 106 -9.09 -13.76 -3.21
C THR A 106 -7.82 -13.99 -4.04
N PRO A 107 -7.60 -15.22 -4.53
CA PRO A 107 -6.50 -15.51 -5.45
C PRO A 107 -6.77 -14.92 -6.83
N SER A 108 -5.69 -14.62 -7.56
CA SER A 108 -5.78 -14.18 -8.95
C SER A 108 -6.40 -15.26 -9.84
N ASP A 109 -7.23 -14.81 -10.78
CA ASP A 109 -7.94 -15.63 -11.76
C ASP A 109 -8.12 -14.89 -13.10
N ASN A 110 -9.07 -15.33 -13.94
CA ASN A 110 -9.33 -14.72 -15.24
C ASN A 110 -9.72 -13.23 -15.13
N PHE A 111 -10.43 -12.85 -14.06
CA PHE A 111 -10.95 -11.50 -13.84
C PHE A 111 -10.06 -10.68 -12.91
N ILE A 112 -9.40 -11.33 -11.96
CA ILE A 112 -8.52 -10.72 -10.96
C ILE A 112 -7.06 -11.04 -11.32
N LYS A 113 -6.46 -10.20 -12.16
CA LYS A 113 -5.07 -10.39 -12.61
C LYS A 113 -4.08 -10.16 -11.46
N PRO A 114 -2.91 -10.82 -11.47
CA PRO A 114 -1.84 -10.53 -10.52
C PRO A 114 -1.46 -9.05 -10.52
N GLN A 115 -1.29 -8.47 -9.32
CA GLN A 115 -0.72 -7.12 -9.22
C GLN A 115 0.76 -7.18 -9.51
N ILE A 116 1.24 -6.29 -10.36
CA ILE A 116 2.66 -6.17 -10.74
C ILE A 116 3.14 -4.79 -10.30
N ALA A 117 4.10 -4.77 -9.39
CA ALA A 117 4.73 -3.56 -8.89
C ALA A 117 6.15 -3.42 -9.42
N ASP A 118 6.43 -2.31 -10.10
CA ASP A 118 7.76 -1.85 -10.50
C ASP A 118 8.17 -0.68 -9.62
N GLN A 119 9.36 -0.74 -9.01
CA GLN A 119 9.88 0.32 -8.16
C GLN A 119 11.32 0.67 -8.54
N VAL A 120 11.58 1.95 -8.67
CA VAL A 120 12.93 2.52 -8.70
C VAL A 120 13.18 3.35 -7.44
N ALA A 121 14.40 3.32 -6.92
CA ALA A 121 14.79 4.12 -5.77
C ALA A 121 16.22 4.64 -5.94
N LEU A 122 16.50 5.82 -5.37
CA LEU A 122 17.81 6.45 -5.31
C LEU A 122 18.03 6.94 -3.90
N GLY A 123 19.14 6.49 -3.26
CA GLY A 123 19.52 6.86 -1.91
C GLY A 123 20.90 7.49 -1.85
N TYR A 124 21.05 8.50 -1.00
CA TYR A 124 22.32 9.10 -0.61
C TYR A 124 22.54 8.89 0.88
N PHE A 125 23.74 8.43 1.25
CA PHE A 125 24.11 8.06 2.61
C PHE A 125 25.40 8.80 2.98
N LYS A 126 25.41 9.41 4.17
CA LYS A 126 26.56 10.14 4.68
C LYS A 126 26.75 9.95 6.19
N ASN A 127 27.95 9.57 6.59
CA ASN A 127 28.40 9.62 7.97
C ASN A 127 29.31 10.82 8.17
N PHE A 128 29.24 11.49 9.32
CA PHE A 128 30.08 12.62 9.67
C PHE A 128 30.40 12.62 11.17
N ASN A 129 31.46 13.36 11.57
CA ASN A 129 32.02 13.36 12.90
C ASN A 129 32.39 11.94 13.38
N ASP A 130 33.22 11.21 12.62
CA ASP A 130 33.66 9.84 12.90
C ASP A 130 32.53 8.83 13.18
N GLY A 131 31.39 9.02 12.52
CA GLY A 131 30.23 8.15 12.67
C GLY A 131 29.24 8.58 13.77
N MET A 132 29.52 9.69 14.47
CA MET A 132 28.58 10.21 15.47
C MET A 132 27.21 10.54 14.88
N TYR A 133 27.19 11.02 13.64
CA TYR A 133 25.95 11.29 12.91
C TYR A 133 25.90 10.50 11.62
N SER A 134 24.70 10.04 11.24
CA SER A 134 24.40 9.51 9.91
C SER A 134 23.18 10.18 9.31
N LEU A 135 23.28 10.50 8.03
CA LEU A 135 22.21 11.04 7.21
C LEU A 135 21.92 10.06 6.07
N GLU A 136 20.65 9.71 5.93
CA GLU A 136 20.12 8.91 4.82
C GLU A 136 19.04 9.73 4.13
N VAL A 137 19.12 9.91 2.82
CA VAL A 137 18.14 10.61 2.01
C VAL A 137 17.79 9.70 0.85
N GLU A 138 16.54 9.25 0.77
CA GLU A 138 16.08 8.34 -0.28
C GLU A 138 14.86 8.91 -0.99
N THR A 139 14.79 8.70 -2.29
CA THR A 139 13.60 8.97 -3.09
C THR A 139 13.22 7.73 -3.87
N TYR A 140 11.93 7.53 -4.08
CA TYR A 140 11.42 6.38 -4.81
C TYR A 140 10.22 6.72 -5.67
N TYR A 141 10.03 5.93 -6.72
CA TYR A 141 8.82 5.88 -7.52
C TYR A 141 8.40 4.44 -7.72
N LYS A 142 7.15 4.12 -7.38
CA LYS A 142 6.52 2.82 -7.52
C LYS A 142 5.28 2.93 -8.40
N LYS A 143 5.17 2.05 -9.40
CA LYS A 143 3.96 1.88 -10.22
C LYS A 143 3.42 0.46 -10.04
N ILE A 144 2.12 0.35 -9.79
CA ILE A 144 1.43 -0.93 -9.63
C ILE A 144 0.37 -1.03 -10.72
N LYS A 145 0.40 -2.12 -11.48
CA LYS A 145 -0.62 -2.51 -12.47
C LYS A 145 -1.59 -3.51 -11.85
N ASN A 146 -2.79 -3.61 -12.44
CA ASN A 146 -3.85 -4.52 -12.00
C ASN A 146 -4.25 -4.32 -10.52
N ARG A 147 -4.22 -3.08 -10.06
CA ARG A 147 -4.79 -2.74 -8.77
C ARG A 147 -6.30 -2.79 -8.90
N ILE A 148 -6.96 -3.61 -8.09
CA ILE A 148 -8.41 -3.69 -8.08
C ILE A 148 -9.01 -2.62 -7.18
N ASP A 149 -10.16 -2.14 -7.59
CA ASP A 149 -11.12 -1.40 -6.80
C ASP A 149 -12.52 -1.93 -7.15
N TYR A 150 -13.57 -1.39 -6.62
CA TYR A 150 -14.94 -1.84 -6.83
C TYR A 150 -15.85 -0.65 -7.16
N ILE A 151 -16.91 -0.92 -7.90
CA ILE A 151 -17.94 0.07 -8.21
C ILE A 151 -18.55 0.64 -6.91
N ASP A 152 -19.11 1.83 -6.99
CA ASP A 152 -19.83 2.41 -5.87
C ASP A 152 -21.05 1.57 -5.53
N GLY A 153 -21.31 1.38 -4.22
CA GLY A 153 -22.40 0.51 -3.75
C GLY A 153 -22.13 -0.99 -3.90
N ALA A 154 -20.91 -1.42 -4.19
CA ALA A 154 -20.59 -2.84 -4.33
C ALA A 154 -20.80 -3.61 -3.03
N GLU A 155 -21.56 -4.70 -3.10
CA GLU A 155 -21.64 -5.69 -2.03
C GLU A 155 -20.46 -6.65 -2.14
N LEU A 156 -19.55 -6.59 -1.17
CA LEU A 156 -18.34 -7.44 -1.12
C LEU A 156 -18.50 -8.63 -0.16
N ILE A 157 -19.33 -8.47 0.88
CA ILE A 157 -19.52 -9.49 1.91
C ILE A 157 -20.35 -10.65 1.34
N ALA A 158 -19.82 -11.87 1.45
CA ALA A 158 -20.46 -13.09 0.95
C ALA A 158 -20.80 -13.07 -0.54
N ASN A 159 -20.23 -12.18 -1.34
CA ASN A 159 -20.45 -12.09 -2.77
C ASN A 159 -19.68 -13.24 -3.47
N LYS A 160 -20.44 -14.12 -4.15
CA LYS A 160 -19.88 -15.27 -4.90
C LYS A 160 -19.44 -14.89 -6.32
N ALA A 161 -19.75 -13.69 -6.79
CA ALA A 161 -19.46 -13.20 -8.13
C ALA A 161 -18.75 -11.83 -8.05
N LEU A 162 -17.60 -11.78 -7.37
CA LEU A 162 -16.80 -10.56 -7.19
C LEU A 162 -16.39 -9.93 -8.52
N GLU A 163 -16.22 -10.74 -9.56
CA GLU A 163 -15.89 -10.31 -10.92
C GLU A 163 -16.89 -9.33 -11.51
N GLN A 164 -18.13 -9.31 -11.00
CA GLN A 164 -19.18 -8.41 -11.48
C GLN A 164 -19.10 -7.00 -10.89
N VAL A 165 -18.41 -6.85 -9.75
CA VAL A 165 -18.37 -5.58 -9.00
C VAL A 165 -16.98 -4.96 -8.93
N ILE A 166 -15.94 -5.68 -9.32
CA ILE A 166 -14.57 -5.17 -9.33
C ILE A 166 -14.25 -4.41 -10.62
N LEU A 167 -13.33 -3.45 -10.48
CA LEU A 167 -12.71 -2.70 -11.57
C LEU A 167 -11.18 -2.87 -11.49
N ASN A 168 -10.53 -2.95 -12.65
CA ASN A 168 -9.08 -3.03 -12.74
C ASN A 168 -8.48 -1.65 -13.00
N GLY A 169 -7.57 -1.25 -12.15
CA GLY A 169 -6.91 0.03 -12.21
C GLY A 169 -5.40 -0.08 -12.07
N GLN A 170 -4.81 1.03 -11.77
CA GLN A 170 -3.38 1.17 -11.48
C GLN A 170 -3.17 2.07 -10.26
N MET A 171 -1.97 1.97 -9.66
CA MET A 171 -1.59 2.78 -8.51
C MET A 171 -0.17 3.29 -8.72
N ARG A 172 0.13 4.47 -8.19
CA ARG A 172 1.48 5.00 -8.09
C ARG A 172 1.75 5.48 -6.67
N ALA A 173 2.99 5.30 -6.22
CA ALA A 173 3.47 5.86 -4.97
C ALA A 173 4.87 6.42 -5.18
N TYR A 174 5.13 7.59 -4.63
CA TYR A 174 6.42 8.26 -4.73
C TYR A 174 6.66 9.12 -3.50
N GLY A 175 7.94 9.33 -3.17
CA GLY A 175 8.26 10.09 -1.99
C GLY A 175 9.73 10.36 -1.80
N LEU A 176 9.98 11.18 -0.78
CA LEU A 176 11.29 11.51 -0.23
C LEU A 176 11.31 11.08 1.24
N GLU A 177 12.31 10.33 1.62
CA GLU A 177 12.56 9.85 2.99
C GLU A 177 13.88 10.41 3.48
N ILE A 178 13.88 10.99 4.67
CA ILE A 178 15.07 11.56 5.31
C ILE A 178 15.17 10.94 6.70
N LEU A 179 16.34 10.36 7.00
CA LEU A 179 16.67 9.84 8.31
C LEU A 179 17.98 10.45 8.80
N LEU A 180 17.91 11.19 9.90
CA LEU A 180 19.06 11.72 10.61
C LEU A 180 19.20 11.00 11.95
N LYS A 181 20.35 10.36 12.18
CA LYS A 181 20.68 9.69 13.43
C LYS A 181 21.83 10.38 14.13
N LYS A 182 21.76 10.44 15.45
CA LYS A 182 22.87 10.73 16.34
C LYS A 182 23.15 9.50 17.20
N ASN A 183 24.28 8.85 16.94
CA ASN A 183 24.60 7.53 17.49
C ASN A 183 25.29 7.59 18.88
N GLU A 184 25.96 8.70 19.20
CA GLU A 184 26.83 8.81 20.37
C GLU A 184 26.55 10.07 21.19
N GLY A 185 27.07 10.03 22.46
CA GLY A 185 26.99 11.11 23.44
C GLY A 185 25.82 10.96 24.41
N LYS A 186 25.69 11.92 25.33
CA LYS A 186 24.61 11.91 26.33
C LYS A 186 23.21 12.01 25.72
N LEU A 187 23.10 12.73 24.64
CA LEU A 187 21.89 12.77 23.81
C LEU A 187 22.13 11.97 22.56
N ASN A 188 21.35 10.93 22.32
CA ASN A 188 21.29 10.14 21.09
C ASN A 188 19.86 9.93 20.64
N GLY A 189 19.68 9.47 19.40
CA GLY A 189 18.36 9.26 18.83
C GLY A 189 18.34 9.49 17.34
N TRP A 190 17.13 9.64 16.79
CA TRP A 190 16.94 9.83 15.36
C TRP A 190 15.68 10.65 15.05
N ILE A 191 15.70 11.27 13.88
CA ILE A 191 14.57 11.96 13.26
C ILE A 191 14.37 11.31 11.91
N SER A 192 13.17 10.79 11.68
CA SER A 192 12.73 10.27 10.36
C SER A 192 11.59 11.13 9.85
N TYR A 193 11.72 11.58 8.61
CA TYR A 193 10.67 12.33 7.93
C TYR A 193 10.44 11.75 6.55
N THR A 194 9.16 11.48 6.25
CA THR A 194 8.72 11.02 4.93
C THR A 194 7.71 12.02 4.35
N LEU A 195 7.99 12.49 3.15
CA LEU A 195 7.05 13.20 2.31
C LEU A 195 6.67 12.27 1.15
N SER A 196 5.42 11.80 1.10
CA SER A 196 5.02 10.82 0.09
C SER A 196 3.59 11.01 -0.40
N ARG A 197 3.35 10.50 -1.61
CA ARG A 197 2.02 10.39 -2.21
C ARG A 197 1.76 8.96 -2.64
N SER A 198 0.53 8.53 -2.45
CA SER A 198 0.01 7.24 -2.89
C SER A 198 -1.35 7.46 -3.54
N GLU A 199 -1.42 7.25 -4.84
CA GLU A 199 -2.58 7.56 -5.66
C GLU A 199 -2.99 6.36 -6.49
N GLN A 200 -4.29 6.25 -6.74
CA GLN A 200 -4.91 5.19 -7.52
C GLN A 200 -5.73 5.79 -8.65
N GLN A 201 -5.79 5.08 -9.77
CA GLN A 201 -6.63 5.42 -10.90
C GLN A 201 -7.37 4.16 -11.34
N THR A 202 -8.69 4.23 -11.38
CA THR A 202 -9.56 3.09 -11.69
C THR A 202 -10.54 3.51 -12.76
N PRO A 203 -10.18 3.36 -14.06
CA PRO A 203 -11.08 3.63 -15.17
C PRO A 203 -12.21 2.62 -15.20
N GLY A 204 -13.26 2.93 -15.91
CA GLY A 204 -14.31 1.98 -16.25
C GLY A 204 -13.80 0.83 -17.14
N ARG A 205 -14.56 -0.25 -17.23
CA ARG A 205 -14.26 -1.43 -18.06
C ARG A 205 -14.21 -1.11 -19.54
N THR A 206 -15.00 -0.11 -19.94
CA THR A 206 -15.07 0.41 -21.33
C THR A 206 -15.17 1.94 -21.27
N PRO A 207 -15.00 2.65 -22.41
CA PRO A 207 -15.22 4.09 -22.49
C PRO A 207 -16.63 4.57 -22.10
N LEU A 208 -17.61 3.67 -22.03
CA LEU A 208 -18.98 3.97 -21.63
C LEU A 208 -19.17 4.02 -20.10
N GLU A 209 -18.27 3.43 -19.34
CA GLU A 209 -18.30 3.42 -17.89
C GLU A 209 -17.29 4.45 -17.35
N THR A 210 -17.74 5.37 -16.52
CA THR A 210 -16.91 6.49 -16.04
C THR A 210 -15.77 6.04 -15.12
N GLY A 211 -15.88 4.86 -14.48
CA GLY A 211 -14.95 4.40 -13.46
C GLY A 211 -15.07 5.18 -12.16
N ILE A 212 -14.10 5.00 -11.28
CA ILE A 212 -14.06 5.70 -9.99
C ILE A 212 -13.52 7.12 -10.21
N ASN A 213 -14.20 8.11 -9.60
CA ASN A 213 -13.87 9.53 -9.73
C ASN A 213 -13.69 9.95 -11.20
N ASN A 214 -14.59 9.49 -12.08
CA ASN A 214 -14.51 9.72 -13.53
C ASN A 214 -13.20 9.25 -14.17
N GLY A 215 -12.60 8.18 -13.66
CA GLY A 215 -11.33 7.64 -14.15
C GLY A 215 -10.11 8.50 -13.85
N GLN A 216 -10.23 9.53 -13.03
CA GLN A 216 -9.13 10.40 -12.62
C GLN A 216 -8.29 9.76 -11.51
N TRP A 217 -7.08 10.28 -11.27
CA TRP A 217 -6.26 9.91 -10.14
C TRP A 217 -6.89 10.39 -8.83
N TYR A 218 -6.95 9.53 -7.82
CA TYR A 218 -7.43 9.85 -6.48
C TYR A 218 -6.53 9.24 -5.41
N ASN A 219 -6.59 9.78 -4.20
CA ASN A 219 -5.76 9.33 -3.10
C ASN A 219 -6.09 7.87 -2.75
N SER A 220 -5.07 7.05 -2.57
CA SER A 220 -5.21 5.73 -1.96
C SER A 220 -5.58 5.89 -0.48
N VAL A 221 -6.34 4.96 0.08
CA VAL A 221 -6.65 4.92 1.54
C VAL A 221 -5.40 4.89 2.43
N TYR A 222 -4.25 4.53 1.88
CA TYR A 222 -2.96 4.48 2.58
C TYR A 222 -2.13 5.77 2.42
N ASP A 223 -2.63 6.77 1.69
CA ASP A 223 -1.89 8.01 1.47
C ASP A 223 -1.74 8.80 2.76
N LYS A 224 -0.49 9.07 3.15
CA LYS A 224 -0.12 9.95 4.25
C LYS A 224 0.96 10.88 3.76
N LEU A 225 0.60 12.14 3.48
CA LEU A 225 1.51 13.10 2.86
C LEU A 225 2.75 13.35 3.71
N HIS A 226 2.56 13.55 5.00
CA HIS A 226 3.65 13.79 5.97
C HIS A 226 3.66 12.70 7.03
N ASN A 227 4.82 12.16 7.30
CA ASN A 227 5.07 11.24 8.41
C ASN A 227 6.39 11.64 9.06
N LEU A 228 6.33 12.11 10.32
CA LEU A 228 7.47 12.51 11.12
C LEU A 228 7.54 11.61 12.35
N ALA A 229 8.70 11.03 12.62
CA ALA A 229 8.97 10.31 13.84
C ALA A 229 10.30 10.79 14.44
N VAL A 230 10.29 11.05 15.74
CA VAL A 230 11.46 11.49 16.49
C VAL A 230 11.60 10.59 17.71
N THR A 231 12.75 9.98 17.85
CA THR A 231 13.12 9.21 19.06
C THR A 231 14.38 9.81 19.65
N SER A 232 14.37 10.06 20.94
CA SER A 232 15.54 10.56 21.65
C SER A 232 15.73 9.90 23.00
N SER A 233 16.97 9.72 23.38
CA SER A 233 17.39 9.27 24.69
C SER A 233 18.47 10.21 25.24
N TYR A 234 18.28 10.68 26.48
CA TYR A 234 19.21 11.57 27.16
C TYR A 234 19.71 10.93 28.47
N THR A 235 20.97 10.62 28.53
CA THR A 235 21.63 10.11 29.75
C THR A 235 22.14 11.28 30.56
N LEU A 236 21.40 11.67 31.62
CA LEU A 236 21.77 12.76 32.50
C LEU A 236 23.03 12.40 33.31
N ASN A 237 23.00 11.22 33.94
CA ASN A 237 24.10 10.66 34.74
C ASN A 237 23.96 9.15 34.88
N ASP A 238 24.81 8.48 35.66
CA ASP A 238 24.81 7.01 35.86
C ASP A 238 23.51 6.45 36.44
N LYS A 239 22.65 7.30 37.00
CA LYS A 239 21.37 6.89 37.62
C LYS A 239 20.15 7.22 36.78
N TRP A 240 20.17 8.33 36.08
CA TRP A 240 18.99 8.86 35.40
C TRP A 240 19.20 8.92 33.89
N SER A 241 18.24 8.36 33.17
CA SER A 241 18.08 8.57 31.74
C SER A 241 16.63 8.92 31.41
N PHE A 242 16.46 9.71 30.36
CA PHE A 242 15.16 10.15 29.86
C PHE A 242 15.02 9.71 28.42
N GLY A 243 13.81 9.30 28.06
CA GLY A 243 13.43 8.95 26.69
C GLY A 243 12.25 9.77 26.22
N ALA A 244 12.20 10.10 24.93
CA ALA A 244 11.04 10.70 24.32
C ALA A 244 10.83 10.12 22.93
N ASN A 245 9.55 9.81 22.59
CA ASN A 245 9.12 9.39 21.27
C ASN A 245 7.99 10.31 20.82
N PHE A 246 8.14 10.92 19.66
CA PHE A 246 7.13 11.75 19.04
C PHE A 246 6.80 11.23 17.65
N ALA A 247 5.52 11.10 17.32
CA ALA A 247 5.01 10.77 16.01
C ALA A 247 3.99 11.81 15.55
N LEU A 248 4.09 12.20 14.28
CA LEU A 248 3.11 13.06 13.59
C LEU A 248 2.82 12.46 12.23
N GLN A 249 1.55 12.26 11.88
CA GLN A 249 1.12 11.74 10.59
C GLN A 249 -0.02 12.58 10.04
N SER A 250 0.03 12.91 8.74
CA SER A 250 -1.12 13.49 8.05
C SER A 250 -2.32 12.52 8.09
N GLY A 251 -3.52 13.07 8.14
CA GLY A 251 -4.75 12.30 8.12
C GLY A 251 -4.87 11.43 6.86
N GLN A 252 -5.42 10.23 7.04
CA GLN A 252 -5.73 9.32 5.95
C GLN A 252 -6.89 9.85 5.09
N PRO A 253 -6.89 9.59 3.78
CA PRO A 253 -8.02 9.86 2.92
C PRO A 253 -9.25 9.08 3.34
N VAL A 254 -10.41 9.71 3.21
CA VAL A 254 -11.70 9.14 3.56
C VAL A 254 -12.79 9.72 2.66
N THR A 255 -13.87 8.96 2.46
CA THR A 255 -15.06 9.41 1.75
C THR A 255 -16.15 9.72 2.78
N TYR A 256 -16.61 10.96 2.84
CA TYR A 256 -17.72 11.36 3.69
C TYR A 256 -19.01 11.51 2.87
N PRO A 257 -20.20 11.28 3.48
CA PRO A 257 -21.44 11.72 2.89
C PRO A 257 -21.48 13.26 2.87
N GLU A 258 -21.77 13.83 1.70
CA GLU A 258 -21.88 15.28 1.47
C GLU A 258 -23.32 15.79 1.56
N GLY A 259 -24.26 14.86 1.52
CA GLY A 259 -25.68 15.14 1.60
C GLY A 259 -26.51 13.89 1.84
N GLN A 260 -27.82 14.07 1.81
CA GLN A 260 -28.77 12.97 1.87
C GLN A 260 -30.01 13.32 1.07
N TYR A 261 -30.73 12.32 0.60
CA TYR A 261 -32.04 12.48 -0.04
C TYR A 261 -32.98 11.38 0.45
N GLU A 262 -34.28 11.67 0.36
CA GLU A 262 -35.32 10.71 0.68
C GLU A 262 -35.73 9.92 -0.57
N TYR A 263 -35.76 8.59 -0.48
CA TYR A 263 -36.25 7.72 -1.52
C TYR A 263 -37.17 6.65 -0.92
N LEU A 264 -38.43 6.64 -1.33
CA LEU A 264 -39.45 5.72 -0.80
C LEU A 264 -39.53 5.69 0.74
N GLY A 265 -39.37 6.84 1.39
CA GLY A 265 -39.41 6.95 2.86
C GLY A 265 -38.12 6.48 3.57
N ILE A 266 -37.03 6.22 2.82
CA ILE A 266 -35.72 5.85 3.35
C ILE A 266 -34.76 6.99 3.08
N THR A 267 -34.05 7.45 4.11
CA THR A 267 -32.96 8.43 3.97
C THR A 267 -31.74 7.75 3.37
N VAL A 268 -31.30 8.21 2.19
CA VAL A 268 -30.12 7.69 1.48
C VAL A 268 -29.02 8.72 1.53
N PRO A 269 -27.82 8.38 2.07
CA PRO A 269 -26.68 9.29 2.06
C PRO A 269 -26.12 9.43 0.63
N SER A 270 -25.77 10.67 0.26
CA SER A 270 -25.07 11.00 -0.98
C SER A 270 -23.61 11.23 -0.68
N TYR A 271 -22.73 10.46 -1.31
CA TYR A 271 -21.27 10.56 -1.10
C TYR A 271 -20.63 11.40 -2.21
N GLY A 272 -19.61 12.17 -1.84
CA GLY A 272 -18.74 12.86 -2.77
C GLY A 272 -17.74 11.93 -3.48
N LEU A 273 -16.68 12.51 -4.03
CA LEU A 273 -15.63 11.75 -4.69
C LEU A 273 -14.91 10.82 -3.69
N ARG A 274 -14.51 9.65 -4.17
CA ARG A 274 -13.82 8.65 -3.34
C ARG A 274 -12.48 9.19 -2.83
N ASN A 275 -12.26 9.11 -1.50
CA ASN A 275 -11.02 9.51 -0.82
C ASN A 275 -10.62 10.98 -1.04
N GLU A 276 -11.59 11.87 -1.27
CA GLU A 276 -11.35 13.30 -1.47
C GLU A 276 -11.01 14.00 -0.15
N ASN A 277 -11.69 13.63 0.92
CA ASN A 277 -11.53 14.22 2.24
C ASN A 277 -10.41 13.52 3.02
N ARG A 278 -10.00 14.13 4.15
CA ARG A 278 -8.97 13.56 5.04
C ARG A 278 -9.42 13.62 6.50
N LEU A 279 -9.06 12.58 7.23
CA LEU A 279 -9.14 12.58 8.68
C LEU A 279 -8.18 13.66 9.25
N PRO A 280 -8.40 14.12 10.49
CA PRO A 280 -7.45 14.97 11.20
C PRO A 280 -6.06 14.32 11.29
N ALA A 281 -5.01 15.16 11.35
CA ALA A 281 -3.67 14.67 11.58
C ALA A 281 -3.56 13.98 12.95
N TYR A 282 -2.82 12.89 12.99
CA TYR A 282 -2.52 12.17 14.23
C TYR A 282 -1.16 12.62 14.77
N HIS A 283 -1.08 12.86 16.06
CA HIS A 283 0.18 13.06 16.78
C HIS A 283 0.17 12.34 18.12
N HIS A 284 1.34 11.89 18.53
CA HIS A 284 1.53 11.18 19.78
C HIS A 284 2.91 11.50 20.38
N LEU A 285 2.97 11.73 21.69
CA LEU A 285 4.21 11.97 22.42
C LEU A 285 4.26 11.07 23.67
N ASP A 286 5.30 10.24 23.73
CA ASP A 286 5.66 9.47 24.92
C ASP A 286 6.90 10.07 25.58
N ILE A 287 6.89 10.15 26.91
CA ILE A 287 8.06 10.56 27.71
C ILE A 287 8.29 9.49 28.77
N ALA A 288 9.54 9.11 28.95
CA ALA A 288 9.96 8.14 29.95
C ALA A 288 11.14 8.66 30.77
N ALA A 289 11.18 8.31 32.05
CA ALA A 289 12.32 8.51 32.93
C ALA A 289 12.70 7.17 33.54
N THR A 290 13.98 6.82 33.46
CA THR A 290 14.51 5.56 33.99
C THR A 290 15.50 5.87 35.09
N LEU A 291 15.27 5.26 36.27
CA LEU A 291 16.19 5.27 37.39
C LEU A 291 16.89 3.91 37.48
N THR A 292 18.21 3.90 37.40
CA THR A 292 19.05 2.70 37.57
C THR A 292 19.73 2.80 38.96
N PRO A 293 19.28 2.04 39.98
CA PRO A 293 19.92 2.05 41.28
C PRO A 293 21.35 1.43 41.20
N ARG A 294 22.32 2.03 41.86
CA ARG A 294 23.62 1.40 42.00
C ARG A 294 23.47 0.05 42.74
N LYS A 295 23.90 -1.04 42.13
CA LYS A 295 24.09 -2.29 42.89
C LYS A 295 25.10 -2.02 44.01
N LYS A 296 24.70 -2.17 45.31
CA LYS A 296 25.66 -2.27 46.39
C LYS A 296 26.58 -3.45 46.06
N GLN A 297 27.87 -3.20 45.89
CA GLN A 297 28.86 -4.27 45.96
C GLN A 297 28.71 -4.90 47.37
N GLN A 298 28.27 -6.14 47.41
CA GLN A 298 28.39 -6.94 48.63
C GLN A 298 29.91 -7.20 48.80
N SER A 299 30.45 -6.55 49.83
CA SER A 299 31.78 -6.83 50.35
C SER A 299 31.83 -8.16 51.03
#